data_d506b95b86fd9cc11e18970b71ee22e4
#
_entry.id   d506b95b86fd9cc11e18970b71ee22e4
#
_cell.length_a   1.000
_cell.length_b   1.000
_cell.length_c   1.000
_cell.angle_alpha   90.00
_cell.angle_beta   90.00
_cell.angle_gamma   90.00
#
_symmetry.space_group_name_H-M   'P 1'
#
loop_
_entity.id
_entity.type
_entity.pdbx_description
1 polymer ?
#
loop_
_entity_poly.entity_id
_entity_poly.type
_entity_poly.pdbx_seq_one_letter_code
_entity_poly.pdbx_strand_id
1 'polypeptide(L)'
;QSGVFRANQEVVERVMDSNDIERERGITILSKNTAVHYENVKINIIDTPGHADFGGEVERVLKMVNGVVLVVDAYEGAMPQTKFVLRKALEMDLEVLCLVNKCDREEARPAEVVDEILELLLDLDANERQLDCPFIFASARAGWARYNIDDTNEDMKPLFETIIKHIPAPVGDEDETLQVLISTIDYNEYVGRIGVGKVENGVIKVNQE
;
A
#
# COMPACT_ATOMS: atom_id res chain seq x y z
N GLN A 1 -3.35 12.19 -8.48
CA GLN A 1 -4.65 12.03 -9.18
C GLN A 1 -5.81 11.78 -8.20
N SER A 2 -5.54 11.66 -6.91
CA SER A 2 -6.54 11.58 -5.83
C SER A 2 -7.31 12.89 -5.56
N GLY A 3 -7.09 13.96 -6.37
CA GLY A 3 -7.71 15.26 -6.17
C GLY A 3 -7.18 16.07 -4.99
N VAL A 4 -6.13 15.63 -4.34
CA VAL A 4 -5.53 16.26 -3.14
C VAL A 4 -4.83 17.58 -3.50
N PHE A 5 -4.37 17.75 -4.74
CA PHE A 5 -3.65 18.94 -5.19
C PHE A 5 -4.54 19.85 -6.04
N ARG A 6 -4.41 21.17 -5.84
CA ARG A 6 -5.07 22.17 -6.69
C ARG A 6 -4.40 22.21 -8.06
N ALA A 7 -5.16 22.51 -9.12
CA ALA A 7 -4.70 22.51 -10.51
C ALA A 7 -3.42 23.35 -10.80
N ASN A 8 -3.08 24.31 -9.94
CA ASN A 8 -1.94 25.22 -10.06
C ASN A 8 -0.87 24.99 -8.98
N GLN A 9 -0.89 23.86 -8.27
CA GLN A 9 0.11 23.57 -7.25
C GLN A 9 1.25 22.78 -7.87
N GLU A 10 2.48 23.28 -7.77
CA GLU A 10 3.66 22.47 -8.08
C GLU A 10 3.71 21.28 -7.13
N VAL A 11 3.58 20.08 -7.70
CA VAL A 11 3.66 18.83 -6.94
C VAL A 11 5.14 18.50 -6.77
N VAL A 12 5.64 18.62 -5.54
CA VAL A 12 6.99 18.18 -5.19
C VAL A 12 7.01 16.65 -5.29
N GLU A 13 8.01 16.09 -5.94
CA GLU A 13 8.24 14.64 -5.92
C GLU A 13 8.31 14.13 -4.46
N ARG A 14 7.71 12.96 -4.18
CA ARG A 14 7.65 12.34 -2.84
C ARG A 14 6.93 13.17 -1.79
N VAL A 15 5.74 13.59 -2.12
CA VAL A 15 4.87 14.43 -1.25
C VAL A 15 4.69 13.84 0.15
N MET A 16 4.71 12.53 0.29
CA MET A 16 4.53 11.85 1.58
C MET A 16 5.80 11.80 2.43
N ASP A 17 6.99 11.90 1.84
CA ASP A 17 8.27 11.88 2.56
C ASP A 17 8.53 13.26 3.19
N SER A 18 8.13 13.44 4.44
CA SER A 18 8.25 14.72 5.16
C SER A 18 9.58 14.88 5.91
N ASN A 19 10.32 13.79 6.13
CA ASN A 19 11.59 13.80 6.86
C ASN A 19 12.76 14.11 5.91
N ASP A 20 13.66 15.01 6.30
CA ASP A 20 14.82 15.41 5.51
C ASP A 20 15.73 14.21 5.17
N ILE A 21 15.87 13.23 6.08
CA ILE A 21 16.65 12.01 5.86
C ILE A 21 16.00 11.12 4.79
N GLU A 22 14.67 11.01 4.78
CA GLU A 22 13.93 10.26 3.76
C GLU A 22 14.11 10.88 2.38
N ARG A 23 14.06 12.22 2.30
CA ARG A 23 14.28 12.97 1.05
C ARG A 23 15.71 12.85 0.54
N GLU A 24 16.69 12.94 1.43
CA GLU A 24 18.12 12.84 1.09
C GLU A 24 18.47 11.42 0.61
N ARG A 25 18.03 10.39 1.32
CA ARG A 25 18.32 8.99 1.01
C ARG A 25 17.42 8.38 -0.04
N GLY A 26 16.27 8.98 -0.28
CA GLY A 26 15.30 8.51 -1.24
C GLY A 26 14.58 7.22 -0.84
N ILE A 27 14.45 6.96 0.46
CA ILE A 27 13.77 5.77 1.02
C ILE A 27 12.76 6.21 2.07
N THR A 28 11.63 5.50 2.17
CA THR A 28 10.67 5.65 3.27
C THR A 28 11.22 4.98 4.51
N ILE A 29 11.28 5.70 5.63
CA ILE A 29 11.76 5.20 6.94
C ILE A 29 10.56 4.95 7.87
N LEU A 30 9.63 5.90 7.93
CA LEU A 30 8.42 5.82 8.74
C LEU A 30 7.20 5.60 7.86
N SER A 31 6.27 4.80 8.33
CA SER A 31 4.99 4.60 7.65
C SER A 31 4.18 5.90 7.57
N LYS A 32 3.54 6.12 6.44
CA LYS A 32 2.71 7.30 6.17
C LYS A 32 1.29 6.88 5.87
N ASN A 33 0.34 7.59 6.47
CA ASN A 33 -1.07 7.35 6.25
C ASN A 33 -1.67 8.38 5.31
N THR A 34 -2.41 7.92 4.32
CA THR A 34 -3.23 8.76 3.45
C THR A 34 -4.55 8.06 3.14
N ALA A 35 -5.50 8.79 2.60
CA ALA A 35 -6.76 8.23 2.16
C ALA A 35 -7.16 8.80 0.82
N VAL A 36 -7.73 7.95 -0.02
CA VAL A 36 -8.36 8.34 -1.28
C VAL A 36 -9.82 7.92 -1.27
N HIS A 37 -10.65 8.65 -1.98
CA HIS A 37 -12.04 8.29 -2.19
C HIS A 37 -12.20 7.88 -3.66
N TYR A 38 -12.72 6.69 -3.86
CA TYR A 38 -13.08 6.20 -5.17
C TYR A 38 -14.55 5.77 -5.13
N GLU A 39 -15.38 6.43 -5.91
CA GLU A 39 -16.85 6.30 -5.84
C GLU A 39 -17.35 6.52 -4.39
N ASN A 40 -18.02 5.55 -3.80
CA ASN A 40 -18.54 5.61 -2.43
C ASN A 40 -17.62 4.92 -1.40
N VAL A 41 -16.41 4.53 -1.80
CA VAL A 41 -15.47 3.80 -0.93
C VAL A 41 -14.32 4.71 -0.53
N LYS A 42 -14.02 4.76 0.76
CA LYS A 42 -12.79 5.35 1.29
C LYS A 42 -11.71 4.28 1.39
N ILE A 43 -10.63 4.44 0.65
CA ILE A 43 -9.47 3.57 0.69
C ILE A 43 -8.40 4.25 1.54
N ASN A 44 -8.10 3.67 2.70
CA ASN A 44 -6.98 4.11 3.53
C ASN A 44 -5.70 3.40 3.06
N ILE A 45 -4.68 4.18 2.77
CA ILE A 45 -3.40 3.70 2.24
C ILE A 45 -2.33 3.99 3.28
N ILE A 46 -1.56 2.96 3.64
CA ILE A 46 -0.39 3.10 4.50
C ILE A 46 0.84 2.80 3.65
N ASP A 47 1.64 3.82 3.40
CA ASP A 47 2.94 3.67 2.76
C ASP A 47 3.93 3.10 3.77
N THR A 48 4.57 1.99 3.43
CA THR A 48 5.44 1.21 4.32
C THR A 48 6.88 1.25 3.87
N PRO A 49 7.85 1.32 4.83
CA PRO A 49 9.24 1.12 4.46
C PRO A 49 9.46 -0.26 3.84
N GLY A 50 10.19 -0.30 2.72
CA GLY A 50 10.53 -1.57 2.05
C GLY A 50 11.79 -2.24 2.60
N HIS A 51 12.60 -1.55 3.42
CA HIS A 51 13.89 -2.05 3.88
C HIS A 51 13.77 -2.97 5.10
N ALA A 52 14.51 -4.08 5.09
CA ALA A 52 14.47 -5.09 6.16
C ALA A 52 14.87 -4.53 7.55
N ASP A 53 15.69 -3.47 7.60
CA ASP A 53 16.10 -2.81 8.84
C ASP A 53 14.91 -2.20 9.60
N PHE A 54 13.79 -1.94 8.92
CA PHE A 54 12.56 -1.40 9.51
C PHE A 54 11.48 -2.46 9.76
N GLY A 55 11.88 -3.73 9.94
CA GLY A 55 10.96 -4.86 10.09
C GLY A 55 9.92 -4.69 11.19
N GLY A 56 10.27 -4.07 12.30
CA GLY A 56 9.31 -3.79 13.39
C GLY A 56 8.24 -2.77 13.01
N GLU A 57 8.54 -1.81 12.14
CA GLU A 57 7.57 -0.87 11.58
C GLU A 57 6.63 -1.57 10.60
N VAL A 58 7.19 -2.38 9.72
CA VAL A 58 6.42 -3.19 8.76
C VAL A 58 5.41 -4.09 9.48
N GLU A 59 5.83 -4.81 10.52
CA GLU A 59 4.93 -5.69 11.28
C GLU A 59 3.80 -4.93 11.97
N ARG A 60 4.07 -3.74 12.50
CA ARG A 60 3.04 -2.88 13.12
C ARG A 60 2.00 -2.42 12.11
N VAL A 61 2.46 -2.01 10.93
CA VAL A 61 1.58 -1.56 9.84
C VAL A 61 0.72 -2.71 9.33
N LEU A 62 1.30 -3.88 9.09
CA LEU A 62 0.57 -5.03 8.57
C LEU A 62 -0.57 -5.48 9.49
N LYS A 63 -0.49 -5.24 10.80
CA LYS A 63 -1.60 -5.49 11.74
C LYS A 63 -2.80 -4.56 11.58
N MET A 64 -2.63 -3.42 10.91
CA MET A 64 -3.70 -2.43 10.73
C MET A 64 -4.44 -2.57 9.40
N VAL A 65 -3.90 -3.33 8.45
CA VAL A 65 -4.41 -3.40 7.08
C VAL A 65 -5.19 -4.68 6.81
N ASN A 66 -6.02 -4.66 5.79
CA ASN A 66 -6.82 -5.80 5.34
C ASN A 66 -6.19 -6.52 4.15
N GLY A 67 -5.22 -5.90 3.51
CA GLY A 67 -4.48 -6.46 2.40
C GLY A 67 -3.30 -5.59 2.02
N VAL A 68 -2.47 -6.06 1.12
CA VAL A 68 -1.27 -5.38 0.66
C VAL A 68 -1.26 -5.23 -0.85
N VAL A 69 -0.79 -4.10 -1.32
CA VAL A 69 -0.44 -3.89 -2.73
C VAL A 69 1.08 -4.01 -2.84
N LEU A 70 1.53 -5.13 -3.39
CA LEU A 70 2.94 -5.39 -3.64
C LEU A 70 3.37 -4.65 -4.91
N VAL A 71 4.14 -3.58 -4.77
CA VAL A 71 4.61 -2.78 -5.91
C VAL A 71 6.00 -3.28 -6.33
N VAL A 72 6.10 -3.76 -7.57
CA VAL A 72 7.34 -4.28 -8.16
C VAL A 72 7.69 -3.49 -9.41
N ASP A 73 8.96 -3.14 -9.57
CA ASP A 73 9.47 -2.46 -10.75
C ASP A 73 9.50 -3.43 -11.94
N ALA A 74 8.92 -3.03 -13.07
CA ALA A 74 8.84 -3.85 -14.29
C ALA A 74 10.20 -4.18 -14.93
N TYR A 75 11.25 -3.47 -14.54
CA TYR A 75 12.62 -3.72 -15.01
C TYR A 75 13.46 -4.49 -13.97
N GLU A 76 13.47 -4.02 -12.72
CA GLU A 76 14.30 -4.60 -11.65
C GLU A 76 13.76 -5.93 -11.14
N GLY A 77 12.44 -6.14 -11.20
CA GLY A 77 11.78 -7.34 -10.69
C GLY A 77 11.69 -7.39 -9.16
N ALA A 78 11.56 -8.59 -8.61
CA ALA A 78 11.39 -8.82 -7.18
C ALA A 78 12.73 -8.68 -6.43
N MET A 79 12.88 -7.61 -5.68
CA MET A 79 14.06 -7.30 -4.87
C MET A 79 14.06 -8.04 -3.52
N PRO A 80 15.21 -8.21 -2.83
CA PRO A 80 15.27 -8.84 -1.51
C PRO A 80 14.34 -8.23 -0.47
N GLN A 81 14.12 -6.90 -0.53
CA GLN A 81 13.19 -6.19 0.33
C GLN A 81 11.73 -6.63 0.07
N THR A 82 11.39 -6.87 -1.18
CA THR A 82 10.08 -7.41 -1.60
C THR A 82 9.81 -8.74 -0.92
N LYS A 83 10.79 -9.64 -0.91
CA LYS A 83 10.70 -10.97 -0.27
C LYS A 83 10.41 -10.86 1.22
N PHE A 84 11.06 -9.93 1.93
CA PHE A 84 10.86 -9.74 3.36
C PHE A 84 9.44 -9.30 3.69
N VAL A 85 8.94 -8.24 3.03
CA VAL A 85 7.59 -7.68 3.29
C VAL A 85 6.51 -8.67 2.88
N LEU A 86 6.68 -9.33 1.72
CA LEU A 86 5.73 -10.32 1.22
C LEU A 86 5.61 -11.51 2.18
N ARG A 87 6.73 -12.05 2.69
CA ARG A 87 6.71 -13.12 3.69
C ARG A 87 5.86 -12.73 4.90
N LYS A 88 6.06 -11.53 5.44
CA LYS A 88 5.29 -11.05 6.60
C LYS A 88 3.80 -10.92 6.30
N ALA A 89 3.45 -10.46 5.12
CA ALA A 89 2.05 -10.37 4.69
C ALA A 89 1.40 -11.75 4.57
N LEU A 90 2.11 -12.74 3.98
CA LEU A 90 1.64 -14.11 3.84
C LEU A 90 1.49 -14.82 5.20
N GLU A 91 2.46 -14.67 6.12
CA GLU A 91 2.39 -15.19 7.50
C GLU A 91 1.15 -14.67 8.27
N MET A 92 0.69 -13.47 7.94
CA MET A 92 -0.50 -12.85 8.54
C MET A 92 -1.78 -13.12 7.77
N ASP A 93 -1.74 -13.98 6.75
CA ASP A 93 -2.86 -14.35 5.89
C ASP A 93 -3.57 -13.15 5.21
N LEU A 94 -2.80 -12.09 4.92
CA LEU A 94 -3.32 -10.92 4.24
C LEU A 94 -3.56 -11.18 2.75
N GLU A 95 -4.58 -10.52 2.19
CA GLU A 95 -4.79 -10.50 0.75
C GLU A 95 -3.68 -9.74 0.05
N VAL A 96 -3.18 -10.29 -1.05
CA VAL A 96 -2.10 -9.71 -1.85
C VAL A 96 -2.64 -9.32 -3.22
N LEU A 97 -2.30 -8.09 -3.65
CA LEU A 97 -2.48 -7.60 -5.00
C LEU A 97 -1.12 -7.19 -5.54
N CYS A 98 -0.73 -7.68 -6.70
CA CYS A 98 0.56 -7.38 -7.31
C CYS A 98 0.42 -6.25 -8.34
N LEU A 99 1.20 -5.17 -8.15
CA LEU A 99 1.26 -4.03 -9.04
C LEU A 99 2.64 -3.97 -9.71
N VAL A 100 2.71 -4.36 -10.98
CA VAL A 100 3.92 -4.23 -11.80
C VAL A 100 3.97 -2.79 -12.32
N ASN A 101 4.86 -1.99 -11.73
CA ASN A 101 4.95 -0.55 -12.00
C ASN A 101 6.11 -0.21 -12.92
N LYS A 102 6.09 0.99 -13.49
CA LYS A 102 7.06 1.52 -14.45
C LYS A 102 7.07 0.76 -15.80
N CYS A 103 5.91 0.24 -16.20
CA CYS A 103 5.73 -0.43 -17.49
C CYS A 103 5.88 0.51 -18.71
N ASP A 104 6.05 1.82 -18.49
CA ASP A 104 6.36 2.81 -19.51
C ASP A 104 7.84 2.89 -19.91
N ARG A 105 8.73 2.14 -19.23
CA ARG A 105 10.16 2.10 -19.57
C ARG A 105 10.42 1.21 -20.78
N GLU A 106 11.39 1.57 -21.61
CA GLU A 106 11.77 0.80 -22.80
C GLU A 106 12.32 -0.59 -22.43
N GLU A 107 13.00 -0.69 -21.28
CA GLU A 107 13.59 -1.94 -20.79
C GLU A 107 12.64 -2.75 -19.90
N ALA A 108 11.36 -2.34 -19.78
CA ALA A 108 10.39 -3.06 -18.96
C ALA A 108 10.14 -4.48 -19.50
N ARG A 109 10.12 -5.46 -18.60
CA ARG A 109 9.86 -6.88 -18.87
C ARG A 109 8.73 -7.43 -18.01
N PRO A 110 7.53 -6.86 -18.10
CA PRO A 110 6.44 -7.12 -17.15
C PRO A 110 6.02 -8.60 -17.08
N ALA A 111 6.06 -9.33 -18.18
CA ALA A 111 5.71 -10.76 -18.20
C ALA A 111 6.71 -11.60 -17.37
N GLU A 112 8.01 -11.37 -17.54
CA GLU A 112 9.04 -12.05 -16.76
C GLU A 112 8.95 -11.69 -15.26
N VAL A 113 8.61 -10.44 -14.94
CA VAL A 113 8.44 -9.99 -13.55
C VAL A 113 7.21 -10.66 -12.90
N VAL A 114 6.15 -10.92 -13.63
CA VAL A 114 5.01 -11.72 -13.15
C VAL A 114 5.47 -13.13 -12.78
N ASP A 115 6.25 -13.79 -13.64
CA ASP A 115 6.78 -15.12 -13.36
C ASP A 115 7.71 -15.12 -12.14
N GLU A 116 8.60 -14.12 -12.00
CA GLU A 116 9.45 -13.94 -10.82
C GLU A 116 8.63 -13.77 -9.52
N ILE A 117 7.51 -13.04 -9.56
CA ILE A 117 6.64 -12.86 -8.40
C ILE A 117 5.94 -14.18 -8.05
N LEU A 118 5.45 -14.93 -9.04
CA LEU A 118 4.83 -16.22 -8.81
C LEU A 118 5.81 -17.23 -8.23
N GLU A 119 7.05 -17.30 -8.75
CA GLU A 119 8.13 -18.11 -8.18
C GLU A 119 8.41 -17.70 -6.73
N LEU A 120 8.46 -16.39 -6.43
CA LEU A 120 8.67 -15.89 -5.09
C LEU A 120 7.53 -16.27 -4.14
N LEU A 121 6.27 -16.23 -4.58
CA LEU A 121 5.12 -16.67 -3.79
C LEU A 121 5.21 -18.16 -3.47
N LEU A 122 5.59 -18.99 -4.45
CA LEU A 122 5.84 -20.44 -4.24
C LEU A 122 6.97 -20.68 -3.26
N ASP A 123 8.09 -19.98 -3.39
CA ASP A 123 9.24 -20.05 -2.47
C ASP A 123 8.90 -19.67 -1.02
N LEU A 124 7.84 -18.89 -0.84
CA LEU A 124 7.35 -18.44 0.46
C LEU A 124 6.18 -19.28 0.99
N ASP A 125 5.93 -20.44 0.39
CA ASP A 125 4.83 -21.36 0.77
C ASP A 125 3.44 -20.69 0.75
N ALA A 126 3.19 -19.77 -0.21
CA ALA A 126 1.90 -19.15 -0.39
C ALA A 126 0.80 -20.20 -0.65
N ASN A 127 -0.36 -20.02 -0.04
CA ASN A 127 -1.51 -20.91 -0.26
C ASN A 127 -2.20 -20.63 -1.61
N GLU A 128 -3.13 -21.52 -2.02
CA GLU A 128 -3.82 -21.41 -3.32
C GLU A 128 -4.50 -20.03 -3.53
N ARG A 129 -5.11 -19.46 -2.48
CA ARG A 129 -5.75 -18.15 -2.53
C ARG A 129 -4.73 -17.02 -2.76
N GLN A 130 -3.57 -17.11 -2.10
CA GLN A 130 -2.49 -16.13 -2.24
C GLN A 130 -1.77 -16.26 -3.59
N LEU A 131 -1.71 -17.45 -4.17
CA LEU A 131 -1.19 -17.67 -5.52
C LEU A 131 -2.13 -17.15 -6.62
N ASP A 132 -3.45 -17.12 -6.36
CA ASP A 132 -4.46 -16.56 -7.28
C ASP A 132 -4.59 -15.02 -7.14
N CYS A 133 -3.52 -14.35 -6.67
CA CYS A 133 -3.52 -12.91 -6.51
C CYS A 133 -3.61 -12.18 -7.86
N PRO A 134 -4.37 -11.08 -7.94
CA PRO A 134 -4.48 -10.31 -9.16
C PRO A 134 -3.20 -9.54 -9.47
N PHE A 135 -2.87 -9.45 -10.76
CA PHE A 135 -1.80 -8.61 -11.29
C PHE A 135 -2.38 -7.39 -12.01
N ILE A 136 -1.81 -6.23 -11.74
CA ILE A 136 -2.11 -4.97 -12.43
C ILE A 136 -0.80 -4.39 -12.96
N PHE A 137 -0.83 -3.93 -14.20
CA PHE A 137 0.29 -3.25 -14.84
C PHE A 137 0.09 -1.74 -14.77
N ALA A 138 1.12 -0.99 -14.45
CA ALA A 138 0.97 0.44 -14.25
C ALA A 138 2.20 1.27 -14.63
N SER A 139 1.95 2.54 -14.89
CA SER A 139 2.92 3.61 -14.76
C SER A 139 2.38 4.66 -13.81
N ALA A 140 2.86 4.66 -12.58
CA ALA A 140 2.47 5.65 -11.58
C ALA A 140 2.85 7.07 -12.02
N ARG A 141 3.97 7.23 -12.74
CA ARG A 141 4.42 8.52 -13.28
C ARG A 141 3.48 9.05 -14.36
N ALA A 142 3.07 8.19 -15.31
CA ALA A 142 2.14 8.56 -16.37
C ALA A 142 0.67 8.56 -15.89
N GLY A 143 0.38 7.93 -14.73
CA GLY A 143 -0.93 7.96 -14.08
C GLY A 143 -1.95 6.98 -14.66
N TRP A 144 -1.50 5.84 -15.19
CA TRP A 144 -2.37 4.79 -15.69
C TRP A 144 -2.13 3.44 -15.03
N ALA A 145 -3.19 2.61 -15.02
CA ALA A 145 -3.15 1.22 -14.61
C ALA A 145 -3.98 0.37 -15.60
N ARG A 146 -3.62 -0.90 -15.80
CA ARG A 146 -4.20 -1.81 -16.80
C ARG A 146 -4.30 -3.22 -16.26
N TYR A 147 -5.32 -3.95 -16.70
CA TYR A 147 -5.44 -5.38 -16.38
C TYR A 147 -4.48 -6.22 -17.24
N ASN A 148 -4.28 -5.84 -18.51
CA ASN A 148 -3.30 -6.43 -19.39
C ASN A 148 -2.37 -5.34 -19.91
N ILE A 149 -1.13 -5.70 -20.23
CA ILE A 149 -0.12 -4.72 -20.67
C ILE A 149 -0.53 -4.01 -21.98
N ASP A 150 -1.28 -4.70 -22.85
CA ASP A 150 -1.73 -4.20 -24.14
C ASP A 150 -3.00 -3.35 -24.08
N ASP A 151 -3.62 -3.23 -22.89
CA ASP A 151 -4.79 -2.39 -22.70
C ASP A 151 -4.45 -0.91 -22.94
N THR A 152 -5.46 -0.12 -23.33
CA THR A 152 -5.27 1.31 -23.68
C THR A 152 -5.75 2.28 -22.59
N ASN A 153 -6.02 1.79 -21.37
CA ASN A 153 -6.45 2.64 -20.25
C ASN A 153 -5.41 3.70 -19.93
N GLU A 154 -5.87 4.93 -19.71
CA GLU A 154 -5.06 6.09 -19.38
C GLU A 154 -5.34 6.65 -17.97
N ASP A 155 -6.00 5.86 -17.12
CA ASP A 155 -6.32 6.25 -15.74
C ASP A 155 -6.00 5.12 -14.74
N MET A 156 -6.18 5.39 -13.46
CA MET A 156 -5.88 4.45 -12.36
C MET A 156 -7.08 3.60 -11.94
N LYS A 157 -8.21 3.67 -12.64
CA LYS A 157 -9.43 2.92 -12.29
C LYS A 157 -9.21 1.42 -12.12
N PRO A 158 -8.50 0.72 -13.05
CA PRO A 158 -8.29 -0.72 -12.90
C PRO A 158 -7.64 -1.10 -11.55
N LEU A 159 -6.73 -0.27 -11.04
CA LEU A 159 -6.12 -0.49 -9.73
C LEU A 159 -7.14 -0.32 -8.59
N PHE A 160 -7.92 0.76 -8.59
CA PHE A 160 -8.90 1.00 -7.52
C PHE A 160 -10.02 -0.03 -7.52
N GLU A 161 -10.53 -0.41 -8.69
CA GLU A 161 -11.54 -1.47 -8.84
C GLU A 161 -11.01 -2.81 -8.34
N THR A 162 -9.76 -3.15 -8.64
CA THR A 162 -9.13 -4.38 -8.16
C THR A 162 -8.94 -4.37 -6.65
N ILE A 163 -8.51 -3.24 -6.06
CA ILE A 163 -8.41 -3.09 -4.61
C ILE A 163 -9.76 -3.35 -3.94
N ILE A 164 -10.84 -2.70 -4.42
CA ILE A 164 -12.19 -2.85 -3.84
C ILE A 164 -12.71 -4.27 -3.99
N LYS A 165 -12.38 -4.94 -5.08
CA LYS A 165 -12.86 -6.31 -5.36
C LYS A 165 -12.13 -7.37 -4.54
N HIS A 166 -10.83 -7.21 -4.32
CA HIS A 166 -9.98 -8.27 -3.74
C HIS A 166 -9.58 -8.03 -2.29
N ILE A 167 -9.48 -6.79 -1.84
CA ILE A 167 -9.14 -6.51 -0.45
C ILE A 167 -10.44 -6.35 0.37
N PRO A 168 -10.66 -7.20 1.39
CA PRO A 168 -11.88 -7.14 2.17
C PRO A 168 -11.98 -5.84 2.96
N ALA A 169 -13.22 -5.36 3.13
CA ALA A 169 -13.48 -4.24 4.02
C ALA A 169 -13.15 -4.62 5.49
N PRO A 170 -12.79 -3.64 6.34
CA PRO A 170 -12.64 -3.89 7.77
C PRO A 170 -13.91 -4.50 8.36
N VAL A 171 -13.74 -5.49 9.23
CA VAL A 171 -14.84 -6.09 9.99
C VAL A 171 -14.75 -5.55 11.40
N GLY A 172 -15.86 -5.11 11.96
CA GLY A 172 -16.00 -4.62 13.33
C GLY A 172 -17.47 -4.43 13.68
N ASP A 173 -17.80 -4.38 14.96
CA ASP A 173 -19.14 -4.12 15.45
C ASP A 173 -19.21 -2.72 16.06
N GLU A 174 -20.06 -1.85 15.49
CA GLU A 174 -20.22 -0.47 15.95
C GLU A 174 -20.94 -0.37 17.31
N ASP A 175 -21.70 -1.38 17.68
CA ASP A 175 -22.46 -1.44 18.94
C ASP A 175 -21.62 -1.99 20.12
N GLU A 176 -20.45 -2.55 19.83
CA GLU A 176 -19.52 -3.05 20.83
C GLU A 176 -18.75 -1.92 21.53
N THR A 177 -18.10 -2.26 22.64
CA THR A 177 -17.20 -1.33 23.35
C THR A 177 -16.06 -0.88 22.45
N LEU A 178 -15.77 0.44 22.46
CA LEU A 178 -14.68 1.00 21.66
C LEU A 178 -13.36 0.29 21.96
N GLN A 179 -12.78 -0.27 20.91
CA GLN A 179 -11.48 -0.93 20.93
C GLN A 179 -10.60 -0.36 19.82
N VAL A 180 -9.48 0.25 20.19
CA VAL A 180 -8.55 0.89 19.26
C VAL A 180 -7.17 0.29 19.42
N LEU A 181 -6.61 -0.26 18.35
CA LEU A 181 -5.23 -0.70 18.27
C LEU A 181 -4.34 0.48 17.86
N ILE A 182 -3.58 1.04 18.81
CA ILE A 182 -2.59 2.09 18.49
C ILE A 182 -1.29 1.42 18.05
N SER A 183 -0.87 1.67 16.83
CA SER A 183 0.33 1.06 16.23
C SER A 183 1.51 2.00 16.17
N THR A 184 1.27 3.32 16.01
CA THR A 184 2.32 4.34 15.92
C THR A 184 1.95 5.53 16.78
N ILE A 185 2.96 6.13 17.41
CA ILE A 185 2.83 7.38 18.17
C ILE A 185 3.66 8.43 17.44
N ASP A 186 3.04 9.56 17.14
CA ASP A 186 3.68 10.74 16.58
C ASP A 186 3.54 11.93 17.54
N TYR A 187 4.22 13.00 17.25
CA TYR A 187 4.16 14.24 18.06
C TYR A 187 4.12 15.47 17.15
N ASN A 188 3.25 16.37 17.48
CA ASN A 188 3.15 17.68 16.84
C ASN A 188 3.18 18.78 17.92
N GLU A 189 3.90 19.86 17.68
CA GLU A 189 4.07 20.96 18.66
C GLU A 189 2.75 21.63 19.04
N TYR A 190 1.74 21.63 18.15
CA TYR A 190 0.45 22.30 18.38
C TYR A 190 -0.58 21.39 19.05
N VAL A 191 -0.64 20.11 18.70
CA VAL A 191 -1.64 19.16 19.19
C VAL A 191 -1.08 18.16 20.21
N GLY A 192 0.23 18.12 20.39
CA GLY A 192 0.89 17.19 21.31
C GLY A 192 1.06 15.79 20.74
N ARG A 193 0.79 14.77 21.55
CA ARG A 193 0.92 13.37 21.16
C ARG A 193 -0.21 12.95 20.26
N ILE A 194 0.12 12.27 19.15
CA ILE A 194 -0.80 11.74 18.16
C ILE A 194 -0.68 10.22 18.17
N GLY A 195 -1.79 9.52 18.42
CA GLY A 195 -1.87 8.07 18.22
C GLY A 195 -2.43 7.76 16.85
N VAL A 196 -1.75 6.93 16.08
CA VAL A 196 -2.23 6.39 14.80
C VAL A 196 -2.56 4.92 14.99
N GLY A 197 -3.76 4.51 14.60
CA GLY A 197 -4.20 3.16 14.83
C GLY A 197 -5.46 2.79 14.07
N LYS A 198 -5.94 1.57 14.33
CA LYS A 198 -7.15 0.99 13.76
C LYS A 198 -8.23 0.87 14.84
N VAL A 199 -9.44 1.30 14.54
CA VAL A 199 -10.63 0.98 15.34
C VAL A 199 -11.06 -0.44 14.98
N GLU A 200 -11.02 -1.34 15.96
CA GLU A 200 -11.43 -2.74 15.77
C GLU A 200 -12.92 -2.90 16.02
N ASN A 201 -13.45 -2.28 17.09
CA ASN A 201 -14.87 -2.28 17.43
C ASN A 201 -15.28 -0.92 18.00
N GLY A 202 -16.60 -0.67 18.01
CA GLY A 202 -17.17 0.55 18.55
C GLY A 202 -16.99 1.75 17.65
N VAL A 203 -17.32 2.91 18.16
CA VAL A 203 -17.27 4.20 17.45
C VAL A 203 -16.47 5.21 18.24
N ILE A 204 -15.49 5.85 17.58
CA ILE A 204 -14.76 6.99 18.14
C ILE A 204 -15.34 8.30 17.59
N LYS A 205 -15.58 9.26 18.46
CA LYS A 205 -16.14 10.58 18.10
C LYS A 205 -15.11 11.68 18.37
N VAL A 206 -15.20 12.75 17.59
CA VAL A 206 -14.38 13.95 17.82
C VAL A 206 -14.72 14.53 19.21
N ASN A 207 -13.68 14.90 19.99
CA ASN A 207 -13.78 15.37 21.38
C ASN A 207 -14.38 14.35 22.37
N GLN A 208 -14.30 13.07 22.09
CA GLN A 208 -14.63 12.01 23.05
C GLN A 208 -13.51 11.94 24.11
N GLU A 209 -13.90 11.92 25.39
CA GLU A 209 -13.03 11.69 26.55
C GLU A 209 -12.91 10.20 26.88
#